data_f175723b28f50ee3b32eef8141958bf5
#
_entry.id   f175723b28f50ee3b32eef8141958bf5
#
_cell.length_a   1.000
_cell.length_b   1.000
_cell.length_c   1.000
_cell.angle_alpha   90.00
_cell.angle_beta   90.00
_cell.angle_gamma   90.00
#
_symmetry.space_group_name_H-M   'P 1'
#
loop_
_entity.id
_entity.type
_entity.pdbx_description
1 polymer ?
#
loop_
_entity_poly.entity_id
_entity_poly.type
_entity_poly.pdbx_seq_one_letter_code
_entity_poly.pdbx_strand_id
1 'polypeptide(L)'
;NHHVVFLEDEIGQYIGDDSKLMLNLQTVTEELGKECMGKAWVIVTSQQDIDSITKVKGNDFSKIQGRFDTRLSLSSANVDAVIKKRILDKTETAAQSLRLLYDQKATIIKNLIVFNDGVEKKLYANAEEFAEVYPFVPYQFNLLASVLTSIRTHGASGKHLSEGERSMLALFKESAMQLMDDEMGAIVPFYRFYDAL
;
A
#
# COMPACT_ATOMS: atom_id res chain seq x y z
N ASN A 1 7.14 -31.54 20.56
CA ASN A 1 6.90 -31.09 19.16
C ASN A 1 7.00 -29.57 19.12
N HIS A 2 8.22 -29.05 18.83
CA HIS A 2 8.44 -27.62 18.65
C HIS A 2 8.69 -27.35 17.15
N HIS A 3 8.10 -26.27 16.63
CA HIS A 3 8.38 -25.72 15.32
C HIS A 3 9.16 -24.43 15.49
N VAL A 4 10.06 -24.13 14.56
CA VAL A 4 10.83 -22.90 14.52
C VAL A 4 10.47 -22.14 13.24
N VAL A 5 10.26 -20.84 13.37
CA VAL A 5 9.99 -19.95 12.23
C VAL A 5 11.09 -18.90 12.18
N PHE A 6 11.80 -18.83 11.09
CA PHE A 6 12.76 -17.78 10.78
C PHE A 6 12.04 -16.72 9.95
N LEU A 7 12.13 -15.46 10.38
CA LEU A 7 11.54 -14.32 9.69
C LEU A 7 12.68 -13.39 9.28
N GLU A 8 12.89 -13.24 7.99
CA GLU A 8 13.96 -12.42 7.43
C GLU A 8 13.34 -11.31 6.58
N ASP A 9 13.57 -10.07 6.99
CA ASP A 9 13.01 -8.91 6.32
C ASP A 9 14.01 -8.32 5.32
N GLU A 10 13.48 -7.86 4.18
CA GLU A 10 14.24 -7.19 3.11
C GLU A 10 15.44 -8.01 2.56
N ILE A 11 15.33 -9.32 2.55
CA ILE A 11 16.43 -10.21 2.13
C ILE A 11 16.91 -9.90 0.70
N GLY A 12 16.02 -9.42 -0.17
CA GLY A 12 16.37 -9.02 -1.53
C GLY A 12 17.36 -7.85 -1.59
N GLN A 13 17.24 -6.88 -0.67
CA GLN A 13 18.20 -5.77 -0.57
C GLN A 13 19.53 -6.22 0.01
N TYR A 14 19.49 -7.11 1.01
CA TYR A 14 20.70 -7.67 1.61
C TYR A 14 21.54 -8.49 0.62
N ILE A 15 20.89 -9.28 -0.21
CA ILE A 15 21.57 -10.10 -1.23
C ILE A 15 22.06 -9.21 -2.38
N GLY A 16 21.23 -8.23 -2.84
CA GLY A 16 21.55 -7.40 -3.98
C GLY A 16 22.03 -8.23 -5.18
N ASP A 17 23.17 -7.86 -5.75
CA ASP A 17 23.79 -8.56 -6.89
C ASP A 17 24.78 -9.66 -6.46
N ASP A 18 24.89 -9.97 -5.15
CA ASP A 18 25.86 -10.97 -4.67
C ASP A 18 25.32 -12.41 -4.82
N SER A 19 25.75 -13.06 -5.87
CA SER A 19 25.38 -14.45 -6.16
C SER A 19 25.82 -15.46 -5.08
N LYS A 20 26.85 -15.13 -4.27
CA LYS A 20 27.30 -16.02 -3.18
C LYS A 20 26.32 -15.97 -2.01
N LEU A 21 25.84 -14.80 -1.62
CA LEU A 21 24.82 -14.67 -0.58
C LEU A 21 23.53 -15.38 -0.98
N MET A 22 23.20 -15.30 -2.24
CA MET A 22 22.06 -15.99 -2.82
C MET A 22 22.18 -17.52 -2.71
N LEU A 23 23.34 -18.06 -3.07
CA LEU A 23 23.62 -19.49 -2.93
C LEU A 23 23.62 -19.92 -1.46
N ASN A 24 24.12 -19.08 -0.55
CA ASN A 24 24.09 -19.37 0.87
C ASN A 24 22.66 -19.47 1.40
N LEU A 25 21.78 -18.55 1.04
CA LEU A 25 20.36 -18.62 1.42
C LEU A 25 19.72 -19.91 0.92
N GLN A 26 20.01 -20.28 -0.33
CA GLN A 26 19.52 -21.55 -0.91
C GLN A 26 20.00 -22.74 -0.09
N THR A 27 21.30 -22.81 0.19
CA THR A 27 21.90 -23.92 0.96
C THR A 27 21.27 -24.02 2.34
N VAL A 28 21.15 -22.89 3.06
CA VAL A 28 20.56 -22.85 4.39
C VAL A 28 19.10 -23.33 4.38
N THR A 29 18.28 -22.88 3.43
CA THR A 29 16.88 -23.31 3.34
C THR A 29 16.75 -24.80 3.01
N GLU A 30 17.62 -25.33 2.14
CA GLU A 30 17.65 -26.76 1.82
C GLU A 30 18.06 -27.62 3.02
N GLU A 31 19.09 -27.23 3.73
CA GLU A 31 19.59 -27.97 4.90
C GLU A 31 18.59 -27.94 6.06
N LEU A 32 17.96 -26.77 6.32
CA LEU A 32 16.88 -26.68 7.31
C LEU A 32 15.71 -27.60 6.95
N GLY A 33 15.35 -27.68 5.69
CA GLY A 33 14.31 -28.59 5.22
C GLY A 33 14.64 -30.07 5.48
N LYS A 34 15.88 -30.47 5.24
CA LYS A 34 16.36 -31.86 5.42
C LYS A 34 16.53 -32.21 6.90
N GLU A 35 17.28 -31.41 7.64
CA GLU A 35 17.65 -31.72 9.03
C GLU A 35 16.47 -31.56 9.99
N CYS A 36 15.61 -30.58 9.76
CA CYS A 36 14.49 -30.28 10.63
C CYS A 36 13.19 -31.05 10.29
N MET A 37 13.20 -31.86 9.23
CA MET A 37 12.06 -32.71 8.84
C MET A 37 10.70 -31.99 8.85
N GLY A 38 10.65 -30.79 8.25
CA GLY A 38 9.45 -29.96 8.17
C GLY A 38 9.08 -29.18 9.45
N LYS A 39 9.95 -29.13 10.46
CA LYS A 39 9.72 -28.38 11.70
C LYS A 39 10.33 -26.97 11.68
N ALA A 40 11.12 -26.63 10.67
CA ALA A 40 11.65 -25.32 10.46
C ALA A 40 11.00 -24.64 9.25
N TRP A 41 10.62 -23.37 9.41
CA TRP A 41 9.99 -22.55 8.38
C TRP A 41 10.84 -21.32 8.17
N VAL A 42 11.03 -20.94 6.92
CA VAL A 42 11.75 -19.71 6.54
C VAL A 42 10.78 -18.85 5.75
N ILE A 43 10.51 -17.66 6.26
CA ILE A 43 9.66 -16.64 5.63
C ILE A 43 10.54 -15.44 5.35
N VAL A 44 10.64 -15.06 4.09
CA VAL A 44 11.45 -13.92 3.65
C VAL A 44 10.56 -12.85 3.00
N THR A 45 10.90 -11.59 3.19
CA THR A 45 10.29 -10.48 2.45
C THR A 45 11.29 -9.84 1.48
N SER A 46 10.78 -9.24 0.43
CA SER A 46 11.58 -8.46 -0.51
C SER A 46 10.71 -7.33 -1.10
N GLN A 47 11.27 -6.14 -1.22
CA GLN A 47 10.58 -5.01 -1.86
C GLN A 47 10.58 -5.10 -3.38
N GLN A 48 11.59 -5.71 -3.95
CA GLN A 48 11.66 -5.95 -5.39
C GLN A 48 11.07 -7.33 -5.68
N ASP A 49 10.34 -7.40 -6.78
CA ASP A 49 9.94 -8.70 -7.30
C ASP A 49 11.21 -9.52 -7.51
N ILE A 50 11.26 -10.65 -6.82
CA ILE A 50 12.37 -11.58 -6.89
C ILE A 50 12.72 -11.90 -8.36
N ASP A 51 11.73 -11.86 -9.25
CA ASP A 51 11.90 -12.03 -10.68
C ASP A 51 12.61 -10.84 -11.38
N SER A 52 12.56 -9.65 -10.84
CA SER A 52 13.19 -8.46 -11.44
C SER A 52 14.70 -8.37 -11.14
N ILE A 53 15.13 -8.89 -10.01
CA ILE A 53 16.56 -8.96 -9.63
C ILE A 53 17.32 -9.91 -10.58
N THR A 54 16.60 -10.85 -11.20
CA THR A 54 17.19 -11.91 -12.02
C THR A 54 17.47 -11.56 -13.47
N LYS A 55 16.92 -10.45 -13.97
CA LYS A 55 17.14 -10.05 -15.38
C LYS A 55 18.57 -9.64 -15.70
N VAL A 56 19.43 -9.49 -14.68
CA VAL A 56 20.79 -8.95 -14.89
C VAL A 56 21.81 -10.02 -15.26
N LYS A 57 21.70 -11.27 -14.84
CA LYS A 57 22.59 -12.37 -15.31
C LYS A 57 22.04 -13.77 -15.03
N GLY A 58 21.47 -14.39 -16.05
CA GLY A 58 21.48 -15.87 -16.28
C GLY A 58 21.00 -16.80 -15.17
N ASN A 59 20.01 -17.62 -15.48
CA ASN A 59 19.68 -18.99 -14.97
C ASN A 59 19.81 -19.36 -13.47
N ASP A 60 20.47 -18.61 -12.61
CA ASP A 60 20.74 -19.06 -11.24
C ASP A 60 19.58 -18.82 -10.26
N PHE A 61 18.73 -17.86 -10.56
CA PHE A 61 17.64 -17.49 -9.65
C PHE A 61 16.41 -18.39 -9.76
N SER A 62 16.17 -18.99 -10.89
CA SER A 62 15.12 -20.01 -11.03
C SER A 62 15.33 -21.19 -10.07
N LYS A 63 16.58 -21.42 -9.63
CA LYS A 63 16.94 -22.45 -8.66
C LYS A 63 16.49 -22.10 -7.24
N ILE A 64 16.52 -20.80 -6.84
CA ILE A 64 16.03 -20.37 -5.53
C ILE A 64 14.51 -20.36 -5.49
N GLN A 65 13.90 -19.92 -6.58
CA GLN A 65 12.45 -19.95 -6.70
C GLN A 65 11.86 -21.33 -6.45
N GLY A 66 12.54 -22.39 -6.85
CA GLY A 66 12.13 -23.77 -6.61
C GLY A 66 12.21 -24.23 -5.15
N ARG A 67 12.77 -23.41 -4.24
CA ARG A 67 12.93 -23.74 -2.81
C ARG A 67 11.88 -23.10 -1.91
N PHE A 68 11.16 -22.08 -2.41
CA PHE A 68 10.05 -21.47 -1.70
C PHE A 68 8.74 -21.93 -2.32
N ASP A 69 8.03 -22.82 -1.62
CA ASP A 69 6.78 -23.42 -2.09
C ASP A 69 5.64 -22.42 -2.20
N THR A 70 5.63 -21.44 -1.31
CA THR A 70 4.58 -20.42 -1.25
C THR A 70 5.14 -19.03 -1.54
N ARG A 71 4.55 -18.38 -2.53
CA ARG A 71 4.88 -17.00 -2.90
C ARG A 71 3.65 -16.14 -2.77
N LEU A 72 3.81 -15.03 -2.08
CA LEU A 72 2.77 -14.05 -1.89
C LEU A 72 3.25 -12.73 -2.48
N SER A 73 2.62 -12.28 -3.54
CA SER A 73 2.84 -10.94 -4.08
C SER A 73 1.85 -9.99 -3.46
N LEU A 74 2.35 -9.00 -2.74
CA LEU A 74 1.55 -7.90 -2.24
C LEU A 74 1.45 -6.84 -3.35
N SER A 75 0.31 -6.78 -4.01
CA SER A 75 0.09 -5.77 -5.03
C SER A 75 -0.37 -4.45 -4.40
N SER A 76 -0.03 -3.33 -5.05
CA SER A 76 -0.52 -1.98 -4.70
C SER A 76 -2.05 -1.85 -4.75
N ALA A 77 -2.75 -2.83 -5.30
CA ALA A 77 -4.22 -2.87 -5.33
C ALA A 77 -4.87 -2.82 -3.93
N ASN A 78 -4.12 -3.09 -2.86
CA ASN A 78 -4.60 -3.07 -1.49
C ASN A 78 -4.19 -1.83 -0.69
N VAL A 79 -3.53 -0.83 -1.29
CA VAL A 79 -3.11 0.40 -0.60
C VAL A 79 -4.31 1.12 -0.01
N ASP A 80 -5.42 1.16 -0.72
CA ASP A 80 -6.67 1.76 -0.24
C ASP A 80 -7.14 1.11 1.07
N ALA A 81 -7.08 -0.21 1.15
CA ALA A 81 -7.46 -0.94 2.37
C ALA A 81 -6.50 -0.64 3.54
N VAL A 82 -5.21 -0.47 3.24
CA VAL A 82 -4.20 -0.10 4.25
C VAL A 82 -4.44 1.33 4.75
N ILE A 83 -4.69 2.29 3.85
CA ILE A 83 -5.02 3.68 4.21
C ILE A 83 -6.25 3.71 5.12
N LYS A 84 -7.33 3.03 4.73
CA LYS A 84 -8.57 2.95 5.50
C LYS A 84 -8.35 2.40 6.91
N LYS A 85 -7.59 1.31 7.03
CA LYS A 85 -7.34 0.63 8.32
C LYS A 85 -6.27 1.29 9.19
N ARG A 86 -5.29 1.98 8.62
CA ARG A 86 -4.14 2.51 9.37
C ARG A 86 -4.21 4.01 9.62
N ILE A 87 -4.85 4.76 8.73
CA ILE A 87 -4.92 6.22 8.80
C ILE A 87 -6.34 6.68 9.09
N LEU A 88 -7.34 6.03 8.48
CA LEU A 88 -8.73 6.47 8.55
C LEU A 88 -9.58 5.64 9.51
N ASP A 89 -8.98 4.78 10.33
CA ASP A 89 -9.71 4.03 11.34
C ASP A 89 -10.37 4.97 12.36
N LYS A 90 -11.62 4.71 12.69
CA LYS A 90 -12.44 5.55 13.57
C LYS A 90 -12.97 4.73 14.73
N THR A 91 -13.17 5.39 15.85
CA THR A 91 -13.97 4.83 16.93
C THR A 91 -15.41 4.60 16.45
N GLU A 92 -16.11 3.64 17.02
CA GLU A 92 -17.51 3.36 16.66
C GLU A 92 -18.40 4.60 16.82
N THR A 93 -18.18 5.38 17.87
CA THR A 93 -18.92 6.63 18.10
C THR A 93 -18.70 7.64 16.99
N ALA A 94 -17.45 7.81 16.52
CA ALA A 94 -17.14 8.72 15.41
C ALA A 94 -17.75 8.20 14.10
N ALA A 95 -17.69 6.90 13.83
CA ALA A 95 -18.29 6.31 12.66
C ALA A 95 -19.81 6.48 12.63
N GLN A 96 -20.49 6.29 13.76
CA GLN A 96 -21.94 6.54 13.88
C GLN A 96 -22.29 8.01 13.61
N SER A 97 -21.52 8.94 14.17
CA SER A 97 -21.74 10.38 13.94
C SER A 97 -21.58 10.73 12.46
N LEU A 98 -20.61 10.16 11.79
CA LEU A 98 -20.39 10.37 10.36
C LEU A 98 -21.52 9.76 9.50
N ARG A 99 -22.01 8.58 9.85
CA ARG A 99 -23.18 7.99 9.14
C ARG A 99 -24.42 8.88 9.27
N LEU A 100 -24.70 9.37 10.47
CA LEU A 100 -25.81 10.31 10.70
C LEU A 100 -25.63 11.62 9.92
N LEU A 101 -24.43 12.15 9.89
CA LEU A 101 -24.11 13.35 9.11
C LEU A 101 -24.37 13.11 7.62
N TYR A 102 -23.93 11.98 7.09
CA TYR A 102 -24.18 11.64 5.69
C TYR A 102 -25.68 11.51 5.39
N ASP A 103 -26.43 10.79 6.21
CA ASP A 103 -27.88 10.62 6.04
C ASP A 103 -28.62 11.95 6.02
N GLN A 104 -28.20 12.91 6.85
CA GLN A 104 -28.80 14.25 6.89
C GLN A 104 -28.38 15.14 5.73
N LYS A 105 -27.17 14.99 5.21
CA LYS A 105 -26.55 15.92 4.25
C LYS A 105 -26.13 15.29 2.92
N ALA A 106 -26.56 14.05 2.62
CA ALA A 106 -26.14 13.32 1.43
C ALA A 106 -26.30 14.11 0.12
N THR A 107 -27.42 14.80 -0.02
CA THR A 107 -27.69 15.62 -1.22
C THR A 107 -26.73 16.79 -1.33
N ILE A 108 -26.42 17.45 -0.20
CA ILE A 108 -25.48 18.57 -0.18
C ILE A 108 -24.08 18.07 -0.53
N ILE A 109 -23.65 16.98 0.12
CA ILE A 109 -22.33 16.38 -0.10
C ILE A 109 -22.15 15.97 -1.57
N LYS A 110 -23.16 15.35 -2.19
CA LYS A 110 -23.12 14.98 -3.60
C LYS A 110 -23.02 16.20 -4.53
N ASN A 111 -23.69 17.30 -4.19
CA ASN A 111 -23.70 18.51 -5.00
C ASN A 111 -22.43 19.37 -4.81
N LEU A 112 -21.67 19.18 -3.74
CA LEU A 112 -20.39 19.85 -3.54
C LEU A 112 -19.29 19.33 -4.48
N ILE A 113 -19.46 18.13 -5.02
CA ILE A 113 -18.43 17.45 -5.82
C ILE A 113 -18.96 17.32 -7.25
N VAL A 114 -18.59 18.26 -8.10
CA VAL A 114 -19.01 18.29 -9.50
C VAL A 114 -17.78 18.18 -10.40
N PHE A 115 -17.85 17.35 -11.41
CA PHE A 115 -16.80 17.18 -12.42
C PHE A 115 -17.29 17.70 -13.75
N ASN A 116 -16.46 18.53 -14.40
CA ASN A 116 -16.81 19.17 -15.68
C ASN A 116 -16.16 18.48 -16.90
N ASP A 117 -15.40 17.39 -16.64
CA ASP A 117 -14.63 16.68 -17.67
C ASP A 117 -15.42 15.53 -18.36
N GLY A 118 -16.68 15.36 -18.01
CA GLY A 118 -17.53 14.30 -18.59
C GLY A 118 -17.15 12.87 -18.16
N VAL A 119 -16.12 12.71 -17.31
CA VAL A 119 -15.70 11.41 -16.77
C VAL A 119 -16.37 11.19 -15.43
N GLU A 120 -17.19 10.14 -15.35
CA GLU A 120 -17.79 9.75 -14.08
C GLU A 120 -16.71 9.29 -13.10
N LYS A 121 -16.67 9.92 -11.93
CA LYS A 121 -15.74 9.57 -10.85
C LYS A 121 -16.51 8.99 -9.68
N LYS A 122 -15.87 8.05 -8.97
CA LYS A 122 -16.49 7.38 -7.84
C LYS A 122 -16.72 8.34 -6.69
N LEU A 123 -17.97 8.59 -6.35
CA LEU A 123 -18.41 9.29 -5.14
C LEU A 123 -18.82 8.27 -4.07
N TYR A 124 -19.30 8.75 -2.93
CA TYR A 124 -19.81 7.89 -1.86
C TYR A 124 -21.05 7.12 -2.29
N ALA A 125 -21.02 5.81 -2.13
CA ALA A 125 -22.18 4.95 -2.43
C ALA A 125 -23.23 5.02 -1.32
N ASN A 126 -22.80 5.09 -0.06
CA ASN A 126 -23.67 5.05 1.11
C ASN A 126 -22.98 5.67 2.33
N ALA A 127 -23.67 5.70 3.49
CA ALA A 127 -23.17 6.24 4.74
C ALA A 127 -21.98 5.46 5.32
N GLU A 128 -21.94 4.14 5.11
CA GLU A 128 -20.84 3.29 5.55
C GLU A 128 -19.54 3.64 4.81
N GLU A 129 -19.59 3.74 3.48
CA GLU A 129 -18.44 4.14 2.68
C GLU A 129 -18.00 5.56 3.03
N PHE A 130 -18.95 6.48 3.26
CA PHE A 130 -18.61 7.83 3.73
C PHE A 130 -17.85 7.77 5.04
N ALA A 131 -18.36 7.07 6.06
CA ALA A 131 -17.70 6.94 7.35
C ALA A 131 -16.33 6.27 7.25
N GLU A 132 -16.18 5.27 6.37
CA GLU A 132 -14.93 4.54 6.17
C GLU A 132 -13.83 5.43 5.58
N VAL A 133 -14.14 6.23 4.56
CA VAL A 133 -13.11 6.99 3.82
C VAL A 133 -12.98 8.45 4.25
N TYR A 134 -13.92 8.97 5.08
CA TYR A 134 -13.87 10.35 5.58
C TYR A 134 -12.49 10.68 6.19
N PRO A 135 -11.89 11.84 5.93
CA PRO A 135 -12.46 13.02 5.25
C PRO A 135 -12.24 13.06 3.73
N PHE A 136 -11.90 11.94 3.11
CA PHE A 136 -11.61 11.84 1.68
C PHE A 136 -12.82 11.40 0.86
N VAL A 137 -12.75 11.62 -0.45
CA VAL A 137 -13.75 11.15 -1.42
C VAL A 137 -13.19 9.94 -2.17
N PRO A 138 -13.98 8.90 -2.46
CA PRO A 138 -13.49 7.67 -3.10
C PRO A 138 -12.64 7.87 -4.36
N TYR A 139 -12.98 8.84 -5.23
CA TYR A 139 -12.21 9.10 -6.46
C TYR A 139 -10.77 9.53 -6.20
N GLN A 140 -10.50 10.12 -5.02
CA GLN A 140 -9.18 10.68 -4.70
C GLN A 140 -8.10 9.61 -4.59
N PHE A 141 -8.46 8.40 -4.16
CA PHE A 141 -7.53 7.27 -4.05
C PHE A 141 -6.95 6.91 -5.42
N ASN A 142 -7.81 6.67 -6.41
CA ASN A 142 -7.37 6.31 -7.76
C ASN A 142 -6.67 7.47 -8.47
N LEU A 143 -7.19 8.69 -8.28
CA LEU A 143 -6.59 9.88 -8.90
C LEU A 143 -5.17 10.12 -8.38
N LEU A 144 -4.96 10.05 -7.05
CA LEU A 144 -3.63 10.24 -6.46
C LEU A 144 -2.66 9.13 -6.92
N ALA A 145 -3.11 7.88 -6.96
CA ALA A 145 -2.30 6.77 -7.47
C ALA A 145 -1.85 7.01 -8.93
N SER A 146 -2.78 7.51 -9.78
CA SER A 146 -2.48 7.85 -11.16
C SER A 146 -1.50 9.03 -11.27
N VAL A 147 -1.67 10.07 -10.46
CA VAL A 147 -0.76 11.22 -10.40
C VAL A 147 0.64 10.78 -9.99
N LEU A 148 0.78 10.02 -8.90
CA LEU A 148 2.08 9.53 -8.44
C LEU A 148 2.76 8.64 -9.48
N THR A 149 1.99 7.81 -10.17
CA THR A 149 2.52 6.99 -11.27
C THR A 149 3.01 7.84 -12.42
N SER A 150 2.26 8.87 -12.81
CA SER A 150 2.65 9.80 -13.87
C SER A 150 3.90 10.60 -13.52
N ILE A 151 4.01 11.07 -12.28
CA ILE A 151 5.20 11.78 -11.79
C ILE A 151 6.44 10.86 -11.84
N ARG A 152 6.31 9.61 -11.43
CA ARG A 152 7.40 8.62 -11.50
C ARG A 152 7.85 8.33 -12.93
N THR A 153 6.90 8.24 -13.84
CA THR A 153 7.19 7.87 -15.23
C THR A 153 7.76 9.04 -16.04
N HIS A 154 7.30 10.25 -15.77
CA HIS A 154 7.58 11.42 -16.61
C HIS A 154 8.28 12.57 -15.86
N GLY A 155 8.37 12.52 -14.53
CA GLY A 155 8.93 13.59 -13.71
C GLY A 155 10.45 13.57 -13.64
N ALA A 156 11.09 14.74 -13.77
CA ALA A 156 12.55 14.90 -13.68
C ALA A 156 13.12 14.65 -12.27
N SER A 157 12.30 14.67 -11.21
CA SER A 157 12.69 14.57 -9.81
C SER A 157 12.27 13.26 -9.14
N GLY A 158 11.94 12.23 -9.89
CA GLY A 158 11.29 10.99 -9.42
C GLY A 158 11.99 10.14 -8.36
N LYS A 159 13.21 10.51 -7.92
CA LYS A 159 13.96 9.70 -6.94
C LYS A 159 13.40 9.76 -5.52
N HIS A 160 12.76 10.85 -5.11
CA HIS A 160 12.20 10.99 -3.76
C HIS A 160 10.75 10.45 -3.64
N LEU A 161 10.05 10.31 -4.75
CA LEU A 161 8.71 9.71 -4.83
C LEU A 161 8.76 8.21 -5.18
N SER A 162 9.93 7.58 -5.11
CA SER A 162 10.16 6.21 -5.55
C SER A 162 9.50 5.14 -4.65
N GLU A 163 9.12 5.50 -3.44
CA GLU A 163 8.46 4.58 -2.48
C GLU A 163 6.93 4.63 -2.59
N GLY A 164 6.40 4.45 -3.78
CA GLY A 164 5.00 4.52 -4.17
C GLY A 164 3.91 4.40 -3.10
N GLU A 165 3.93 3.33 -2.33
CA GLU A 165 2.93 3.05 -1.30
C GLU A 165 3.13 3.88 -0.03
N ARG A 166 4.38 4.03 0.42
CA ARG A 166 4.72 4.85 1.59
C ARG A 166 4.43 6.32 1.34
N SER A 167 4.74 6.81 0.12
CA SER A 167 4.40 8.18 -0.29
C SER A 167 2.88 8.40 -0.26
N MET A 168 2.09 7.45 -0.74
CA MET A 168 0.63 7.54 -0.72
C MET A 168 0.08 7.59 0.71
N LEU A 169 0.57 6.71 1.60
CA LEU A 169 0.20 6.73 3.02
C LEU A 169 0.53 8.06 3.70
N ALA A 170 1.73 8.60 3.45
CA ALA A 170 2.17 9.88 4.00
C ALA A 170 1.27 11.03 3.52
N LEU A 171 0.96 11.08 2.22
CA LEU A 171 0.11 12.12 1.64
C LEU A 171 -1.31 12.11 2.22
N PHE A 172 -1.92 10.94 2.36
CA PHE A 172 -3.24 10.82 2.99
C PHE A 172 -3.20 11.26 4.46
N LYS A 173 -2.17 10.84 5.21
CA LYS A 173 -1.99 11.26 6.60
C LYS A 173 -1.85 12.78 6.72
N GLU A 174 -0.94 13.38 5.98
CA GLU A 174 -0.67 14.81 6.08
C GLU A 174 -1.85 15.67 5.61
N SER A 175 -2.51 15.25 4.52
CA SER A 175 -3.72 15.92 4.07
C SER A 175 -4.88 15.83 5.08
N ALA A 176 -5.03 14.71 5.79
CA ALA A 176 -6.00 14.56 6.85
C ALA A 176 -5.66 15.45 8.07
N MET A 177 -4.39 15.53 8.43
CA MET A 177 -3.92 16.35 9.55
C MET A 177 -4.20 17.85 9.35
N GLN A 178 -4.22 18.33 8.11
CA GLN A 178 -4.55 19.72 7.80
C GLN A 178 -6.01 20.11 8.13
N LEU A 179 -6.87 19.12 8.39
CA LEU A 179 -8.28 19.33 8.77
C LEU A 179 -8.55 19.12 10.27
N MET A 180 -7.52 18.92 11.09
CA MET A 180 -7.71 18.56 12.50
C MET A 180 -8.49 19.61 13.29
N ASP A 181 -8.36 20.88 12.92
CA ASP A 181 -9.03 22.00 13.59
C ASP A 181 -10.32 22.44 12.86
N ASP A 182 -10.68 21.78 11.77
CA ASP A 182 -11.88 22.09 11.01
C ASP A 182 -13.13 21.41 11.62
N GLU A 183 -14.30 21.99 11.34
CA GLU A 183 -15.56 21.42 11.81
C GLU A 183 -15.84 20.04 11.19
N MET A 184 -16.53 19.18 11.95
CA MET A 184 -16.94 17.87 11.48
C MET A 184 -17.83 18.01 10.22
N GLY A 185 -17.41 17.36 9.15
CA GLY A 185 -18.05 17.44 7.83
C GLY A 185 -17.20 18.12 6.78
N ALA A 186 -16.06 18.73 7.18
CA ALA A 186 -15.06 19.18 6.21
C ALA A 186 -14.50 18.01 5.43
N ILE A 187 -14.35 18.19 4.11
CA ILE A 187 -13.82 17.19 3.17
C ILE A 187 -12.51 17.70 2.62
N VAL A 188 -11.49 16.85 2.54
CA VAL A 188 -10.19 17.22 1.97
C VAL A 188 -10.33 17.53 0.48
N PRO A 189 -10.11 18.78 0.04
CA PRO A 189 -10.07 19.07 -1.38
C PRO A 189 -8.78 18.50 -1.98
N PHE A 190 -8.84 18.09 -3.26
CA PHE A 190 -7.71 17.37 -3.88
C PHE A 190 -6.40 18.18 -3.91
N TYR A 191 -6.46 19.51 -3.97
CA TYR A 191 -5.26 20.35 -3.98
C TYR A 191 -4.40 20.24 -2.72
N ARG A 192 -4.97 19.81 -1.58
CA ARG A 192 -4.23 19.59 -0.33
C ARG A 192 -3.16 18.50 -0.46
N PHE A 193 -3.36 17.54 -1.36
CA PHE A 193 -2.31 16.56 -1.66
C PHE A 193 -1.09 17.20 -2.34
N TYR A 194 -1.31 18.27 -3.11
CA TYR A 194 -0.21 19.01 -3.73
C TYR A 194 0.64 19.75 -2.70
N ASP A 195 -0.02 20.31 -1.67
CA ASP A 195 0.68 21.00 -0.58
C ASP A 195 1.47 20.02 0.32
N ALA A 196 1.12 18.74 0.30
CA ALA A 196 1.78 17.66 1.05
C ALA A 196 2.86 16.90 0.26
N LEU A 197 2.98 17.14 -1.06
CA LEU A 197 4.02 16.59 -1.94
C LEU A 197 5.35 17.33 -1.77
#